data_8181feee06dc8273cbf9509691f2d3ab
#
_entry.id   8181feee06dc8273cbf9509691f2d3ab
#
_cell.length_a   1.000
_cell.length_b   1.000
_cell.length_c   1.000
_cell.angle_alpha   90.00
_cell.angle_beta   90.00
_cell.angle_gamma   90.00
#
_symmetry.space_group_name_H-M   'P 1'
#
loop_
_entity.id
_entity.type
_entity.pdbx_description
1 polymer ?
#
loop_
_entity_poly.entity_id
_entity_poly.type
_entity_poly.pdbx_seq_one_letter_code
_entity_poly.pdbx_strand_id
1 'polypeptide(L)'
;DNGESFFNEGVYSACECNVKDGETPIWRIESKQIKHDPLTQTVYLTHPVMKIFSMPVYYLPYLSFPDWTIKRRSGFLTPKYGYSNQNRFHIKVPYYYAPENDPTWDMTFTTHQNGKTGHADQLNIRKKYETTSLETNIFKGNLDTNKSEGDNVFGVNLSATSNLRNGWNMTLEGKYADQETFMRRYGF
;
A
#
# COMPACT_ATOMS: atom_id res chain seq x y z
N ASP A 1 -33.07 3.14 12.51
CA ASP A 1 -31.85 3.98 12.33
C ASP A 1 -30.64 3.04 12.21
N ASN A 2 -30.06 2.96 11.03
CA ASN A 2 -28.89 2.10 10.76
C ASN A 2 -27.59 2.65 11.38
N GLY A 3 -27.67 3.65 12.26
CA GLY A 3 -26.49 4.28 12.88
C GLY A 3 -25.63 5.12 11.91
N GLU A 4 -26.10 5.34 10.69
CA GLU A 4 -25.39 6.19 9.71
C GLU A 4 -25.31 7.64 10.20
N SER A 5 -24.14 8.25 10.09
CA SER A 5 -23.90 9.65 10.44
C SER A 5 -23.60 10.44 9.18
N PHE A 6 -24.31 11.57 9.02
CA PHE A 6 -24.11 12.49 7.90
C PHE A 6 -23.63 13.84 8.42
N PHE A 7 -22.57 14.34 7.81
CA PHE A 7 -22.02 15.66 8.09
C PHE A 7 -21.98 16.45 6.78
N ASN A 8 -22.50 17.67 6.81
CA ASN A 8 -22.37 18.62 5.71
C ASN A 8 -21.18 19.53 6.00
N GLU A 9 -20.38 19.80 4.98
CA GLU A 9 -19.18 20.66 5.07
C GLU A 9 -18.15 20.18 6.12
N GLY A 10 -17.75 18.92 6.00
CA GLY A 10 -16.78 18.31 6.91
C GLY A 10 -15.34 18.55 6.50
N VAL A 11 -14.48 18.63 7.50
CA VAL A 11 -13.01 18.68 7.35
C VAL A 11 -12.40 17.47 8.03
N TYR A 12 -11.55 16.74 7.31
CA TYR A 12 -10.78 15.62 7.82
C TYR A 12 -9.28 15.93 7.75
N SER A 13 -8.58 15.73 8.86
CA SER A 13 -7.12 15.78 8.93
C SER A 13 -6.65 14.82 10.02
N ALA A 14 -5.50 14.18 9.80
CA ALA A 14 -4.83 13.34 10.81
C ALA A 14 -3.66 14.12 11.50
N CYS A 15 -3.62 15.44 11.40
CA CYS A 15 -2.68 16.27 12.11
C CYS A 15 -3.08 16.38 13.60
N GLU A 16 -2.15 16.17 14.50
CA GLU A 16 -2.29 16.58 15.91
C GLU A 16 -2.14 18.11 16.04
N CYS A 17 -3.07 18.84 15.46
CA CYS A 17 -3.06 20.31 15.52
C CYS A 17 -3.98 20.76 16.64
N ASN A 18 -3.56 21.73 17.45
CA ASN A 18 -4.43 22.39 18.43
C ASN A 18 -5.41 23.30 17.69
N VAL A 19 -6.50 22.75 17.22
CA VAL A 19 -7.58 23.50 16.54
C VAL A 19 -8.12 24.63 17.44
N LYS A 20 -7.98 24.49 18.77
CA LYS A 20 -8.38 25.51 19.74
C LYS A 20 -7.55 26.79 19.66
N ASP A 21 -6.32 26.72 19.17
CA ASP A 21 -5.41 27.86 19.06
C ASP A 21 -5.42 28.47 17.64
N GLY A 22 -6.37 28.07 16.78
CA GLY A 22 -6.49 28.60 15.42
C GLY A 22 -5.44 28.06 14.44
N GLU A 23 -4.68 27.05 14.82
CA GLU A 23 -3.72 26.40 13.92
C GLU A 23 -4.44 25.61 12.84
N THR A 24 -4.12 25.92 11.59
CA THR A 24 -4.63 25.17 10.45
C THR A 24 -3.74 23.96 10.17
N PRO A 25 -4.31 22.76 9.98
CA PRO A 25 -3.51 21.58 9.64
C PRO A 25 -2.73 21.80 8.34
N ILE A 26 -1.49 21.29 8.30
CA ILE A 26 -0.63 21.34 7.11
C ILE A 26 -1.34 20.75 5.89
N TRP A 27 -2.08 19.66 6.10
CA TRP A 27 -2.95 19.07 5.08
C TRP A 27 -4.34 18.78 5.66
N ARG A 28 -5.34 18.94 4.83
CA ARG A 28 -6.72 18.60 5.16
C ARG A 28 -7.50 18.21 3.93
N ILE A 29 -8.55 17.41 4.12
CA ILE A 29 -9.54 17.10 3.11
C ILE A 29 -10.83 17.79 3.51
N GLU A 30 -11.28 18.70 2.69
CA GLU A 30 -12.59 19.36 2.83
C GLU A 30 -13.58 18.64 1.92
N SER A 31 -14.75 18.28 2.43
CA SER A 31 -15.78 17.59 1.67
C SER A 31 -17.13 18.27 1.85
N LYS A 32 -17.91 18.34 0.78
CA LYS A 32 -19.29 18.86 0.85
C LYS A 32 -20.19 17.99 1.70
N GLN A 33 -19.96 16.67 1.69
CA GLN A 33 -20.71 15.73 2.48
C GLN A 33 -19.82 14.58 2.90
N ILE A 34 -19.91 14.23 4.18
CA ILE A 34 -19.26 13.06 4.78
C ILE A 34 -20.36 12.14 5.29
N LYS A 35 -20.38 10.90 4.82
CA LYS A 35 -21.24 9.84 5.33
C LYS A 35 -20.34 8.82 6.03
N HIS A 36 -20.62 8.53 7.28
CA HIS A 36 -20.02 7.42 8.01
C HIS A 36 -21.06 6.31 8.16
N ASP A 37 -20.75 5.15 7.64
CA ASP A 37 -21.57 3.95 7.70
C ASP A 37 -20.91 2.94 8.65
N PRO A 38 -21.42 2.76 9.87
CA PRO A 38 -20.84 1.84 10.83
C PRO A 38 -21.06 0.36 10.49
N LEU A 39 -22.05 0.02 9.66
CA LEU A 39 -22.30 -1.36 9.24
C LEU A 39 -21.23 -1.84 8.26
N THR A 40 -20.90 -1.00 7.26
CA THR A 40 -19.82 -1.28 6.30
C THR A 40 -18.48 -0.77 6.78
N GLN A 41 -18.43 -0.13 7.96
CA GLN A 41 -17.24 0.49 8.55
C GLN A 41 -16.49 1.35 7.51
N THR A 42 -17.23 2.19 6.80
CA THR A 42 -16.70 2.95 5.68
C THR A 42 -17.09 4.42 5.79
N VAL A 43 -16.15 5.29 5.52
CA VAL A 43 -16.36 6.73 5.39
C VAL A 43 -16.42 7.07 3.90
N TYR A 44 -17.47 7.76 3.51
CA TYR A 44 -17.72 8.23 2.15
C TYR A 44 -17.63 9.74 2.11
N LEU A 45 -16.88 10.28 1.16
CA LEU A 45 -16.72 11.69 0.93
C LEU A 45 -17.25 12.07 -0.45
N THR A 46 -18.09 13.11 -0.51
CA THR A 46 -18.61 13.65 -1.76
C THR A 46 -17.92 14.96 -2.07
N HIS A 47 -17.36 15.06 -3.28
CA HIS A 47 -16.57 16.21 -3.76
C HIS A 47 -15.41 16.59 -2.80
N PRO A 48 -14.58 15.64 -2.34
CA PRO A 48 -13.46 15.97 -1.49
C PRO A 48 -12.40 16.77 -2.24
N VAL A 49 -11.89 17.81 -1.58
CA VAL A 49 -10.76 18.63 -2.00
C VAL A 49 -9.65 18.50 -0.99
N MET A 50 -8.52 17.95 -1.42
CA MET A 50 -7.33 17.92 -0.58
C MET A 50 -6.60 19.26 -0.67
N LYS A 51 -6.31 19.87 0.48
CA LYS A 51 -5.56 21.10 0.61
C LYS A 51 -4.27 20.88 1.37
N ILE A 52 -3.19 21.50 0.90
CA ILE A 52 -1.90 21.58 1.60
C ILE A 52 -1.58 23.07 1.76
N PHE A 53 -1.31 23.53 2.99
CA PHE A 53 -1.14 24.95 3.33
C PHE A 53 -2.25 25.86 2.74
N SER A 54 -3.49 25.39 2.80
CA SER A 54 -4.68 26.07 2.24
C SER A 54 -4.79 26.09 0.70
N MET A 55 -3.80 25.60 -0.04
CA MET A 55 -3.87 25.47 -1.50
C MET A 55 -4.53 24.15 -1.89
N PRO A 56 -5.54 24.15 -2.78
CA PRO A 56 -6.14 22.94 -3.29
C PRO A 56 -5.15 22.23 -4.23
N VAL A 57 -4.79 20.98 -3.89
CA VAL A 57 -3.81 20.18 -4.64
C VAL A 57 -4.45 19.00 -5.36
N TYR A 58 -5.61 18.54 -4.87
CA TYR A 58 -6.27 17.38 -5.45
C TYR A 58 -7.78 17.44 -5.24
N TYR A 59 -8.55 17.05 -6.25
CA TYR A 59 -10.01 16.96 -6.22
C TYR A 59 -10.47 15.62 -6.75
N LEU A 60 -11.45 15.03 -6.09
CA LEU A 60 -12.20 13.87 -6.57
C LEU A 60 -13.70 14.13 -6.51
N PRO A 61 -14.48 13.56 -7.45
CA PRO A 61 -15.95 13.63 -7.33
C PRO A 61 -16.46 12.78 -6.16
N TYR A 62 -15.74 11.70 -5.82
CA TYR A 62 -16.09 10.77 -4.77
C TYR A 62 -14.83 10.07 -4.24
N LEU A 63 -14.78 9.85 -2.92
CA LEU A 63 -13.73 9.10 -2.25
C LEU A 63 -14.36 8.26 -1.13
N SER A 64 -13.94 7.01 -0.99
CA SER A 64 -14.30 6.20 0.16
C SER A 64 -13.06 5.52 0.73
N PHE A 65 -13.02 5.40 2.04
CA PHE A 65 -11.96 4.70 2.74
C PHE A 65 -12.51 4.00 3.98
N PRO A 66 -11.85 2.92 4.45
CA PRO A 66 -12.25 2.25 5.68
C PRO A 66 -12.13 3.20 6.87
N ASP A 67 -13.05 3.04 7.79
CA ASP A 67 -13.03 3.69 9.07
C ASP A 67 -11.80 3.22 9.90
N TRP A 68 -11.37 4.01 10.87
CA TRP A 68 -10.22 3.74 11.75
C TRP A 68 -10.38 2.49 12.64
N THR A 69 -11.57 1.92 12.75
CA THR A 69 -11.82 0.69 13.50
C THR A 69 -11.36 -0.55 12.75
N ILE A 70 -11.26 -0.47 11.42
CA ILE A 70 -10.83 -1.57 10.57
C ILE A 70 -9.30 -1.69 10.60
N LYS A 71 -8.80 -2.77 11.18
CA LYS A 71 -7.37 -3.08 11.19
C LYS A 71 -6.85 -3.69 9.88
N ARG A 72 -7.73 -4.37 9.12
CA ARG A 72 -7.36 -5.08 7.89
C ARG A 72 -8.52 -5.03 6.90
N ARG A 73 -8.29 -4.48 5.71
CA ARG A 73 -9.25 -4.48 4.61
C ARG A 73 -8.52 -4.59 3.28
N SER A 74 -9.05 -5.41 2.38
CA SER A 74 -8.56 -5.52 1.02
C SER A 74 -8.80 -4.22 0.24
N GLY A 75 -7.82 -3.82 -0.56
CA GLY A 75 -7.93 -2.62 -1.37
C GLY A 75 -6.60 -2.12 -1.92
N PHE A 76 -6.67 -1.11 -2.76
CA PHE A 76 -5.47 -0.43 -3.25
C PHE A 76 -4.80 0.35 -2.11
N LEU A 77 -3.49 0.18 -1.99
CA LEU A 77 -2.66 1.01 -1.13
C LEU A 77 -2.18 2.24 -1.90
N THR A 78 -1.65 3.21 -1.17
CA THR A 78 -1.14 4.44 -1.75
C THR A 78 -0.07 4.15 -2.81
N PRO A 79 -0.27 4.56 -4.06
CA PRO A 79 0.74 4.41 -5.09
C PRO A 79 2.01 5.17 -4.73
N LYS A 80 3.16 4.57 -5.03
CA LYS A 80 4.46 5.22 -4.87
C LYS A 80 4.98 5.58 -6.27
N TYR A 81 5.41 6.81 -6.43
CA TYR A 81 5.99 7.30 -7.68
C TYR A 81 7.28 8.06 -7.41
N GLY A 82 8.13 8.12 -8.39
CA GLY A 82 9.40 8.81 -8.28
C GLY A 82 10.09 8.97 -9.62
N TYR A 83 11.22 9.67 -9.58
CA TYR A 83 12.11 9.82 -10.72
C TYR A 83 13.53 9.52 -10.30
N SER A 84 14.24 8.74 -11.10
CA SER A 84 15.67 8.48 -10.92
C SER A 84 16.38 8.40 -12.27
N ASN A 85 17.68 8.69 -12.28
CA ASN A 85 18.47 8.58 -13.52
C ASN A 85 18.54 7.14 -14.06
N GLN A 86 18.40 6.15 -13.16
CA GLN A 86 18.42 4.73 -13.53
C GLN A 86 17.08 4.27 -14.12
N ASN A 87 15.96 4.68 -13.53
CA ASN A 87 14.63 4.16 -13.87
C ASN A 87 13.73 5.20 -14.56
N ARG A 88 14.20 6.46 -14.72
CA ARG A 88 13.37 7.60 -15.14
C ARG A 88 12.13 7.72 -14.24
N PHE A 89 11.00 8.09 -14.80
CA PHE A 89 9.74 8.06 -14.05
C PHE A 89 9.36 6.62 -13.76
N HIS A 90 9.00 6.34 -12.51
CA HIS A 90 8.53 5.04 -12.10
C HIS A 90 7.32 5.17 -11.18
N ILE A 91 6.42 4.22 -11.26
CA ILE A 91 5.24 4.11 -10.41
C ILE A 91 5.09 2.67 -9.92
N LYS A 92 4.71 2.52 -8.65
CA LYS A 92 4.38 1.26 -7.99
C LYS A 92 2.95 1.35 -7.49
N VAL A 93 2.10 0.45 -7.92
CA VAL A 93 0.68 0.40 -7.50
C VAL A 93 0.43 -0.90 -6.74
N PRO A 94 0.40 -0.86 -5.42
CA PRO A 94 0.12 -2.03 -4.61
C PRO A 94 -1.37 -2.23 -4.38
N TYR A 95 -1.80 -3.49 -4.42
CA TYR A 95 -3.12 -3.97 -4.00
C TYR A 95 -2.94 -4.96 -2.85
N TYR A 96 -3.54 -4.66 -1.72
CA TYR A 96 -3.52 -5.50 -0.53
C TYR A 96 -4.78 -6.37 -0.49
N TYR A 97 -4.60 -7.66 -0.23
CA TYR A 97 -5.67 -8.61 -0.02
C TYR A 97 -5.57 -9.21 1.38
N ALA A 98 -6.62 -9.05 2.17
CA ALA A 98 -6.77 -9.59 3.51
C ALA A 98 -8.04 -10.45 3.56
N PRO A 99 -7.94 -11.78 3.65
CA PRO A 99 -9.11 -12.64 3.77
C PRO A 99 -9.88 -12.32 5.06
N GLU A 100 -11.20 -12.22 4.96
CA GLU A 100 -12.06 -11.95 6.11
C GLU A 100 -12.15 -13.15 7.06
N ASN A 101 -12.12 -14.36 6.50
CA ASN A 101 -12.30 -15.61 7.24
C ASN A 101 -11.01 -16.15 7.88
N ASP A 102 -9.84 -15.67 7.46
CA ASP A 102 -8.56 -16.12 8.01
C ASP A 102 -7.61 -14.94 8.24
N PRO A 103 -7.54 -14.41 9.47
CA PRO A 103 -6.66 -13.27 9.78
C PRO A 103 -5.17 -13.65 9.85
N THR A 104 -4.82 -14.91 9.68
CA THR A 104 -3.44 -15.38 9.83
C THR A 104 -2.59 -15.17 8.59
N TRP A 105 -3.17 -14.83 7.45
CA TRP A 105 -2.42 -14.56 6.24
C TRP A 105 -2.96 -13.36 5.46
N ASP A 106 -2.11 -12.77 4.67
CA ASP A 106 -2.44 -11.72 3.71
C ASP A 106 -1.49 -11.76 2.52
N MET A 107 -1.85 -11.04 1.47
CA MET A 107 -0.97 -10.86 0.33
C MET A 107 -1.03 -9.44 -0.21
N THR A 108 0.07 -9.01 -0.81
CA THR A 108 0.14 -7.73 -1.52
C THR A 108 0.67 -7.99 -2.93
N PHE A 109 -0.14 -7.67 -3.91
CA PHE A 109 0.28 -7.65 -5.30
C PHE A 109 0.70 -6.22 -5.66
N THR A 110 1.88 -6.04 -6.22
CA THR A 110 2.39 -4.73 -6.62
C THR A 110 2.83 -4.77 -8.06
N THR A 111 2.23 -3.93 -8.90
CA THR A 111 2.73 -3.71 -10.25
C THR A 111 3.69 -2.53 -10.27
N HIS A 112 4.81 -2.69 -10.95
CA HIS A 112 5.87 -1.71 -11.12
C HIS A 112 5.97 -1.34 -12.59
N GLN A 113 5.86 -0.06 -12.89
CA GLN A 113 6.08 0.47 -14.22
C GLN A 113 7.20 1.49 -14.17
N ASN A 114 8.18 1.40 -15.07
CA ASN A 114 9.18 2.42 -15.19
C ASN A 114 9.51 2.74 -16.66
N GLY A 115 9.98 3.96 -16.90
CA GLY A 115 10.17 4.48 -18.26
C GLY A 115 11.42 3.98 -18.98
N LYS A 116 12.27 3.17 -18.32
CA LYS A 116 13.52 2.69 -18.91
C LYS A 116 13.64 1.17 -18.95
N THR A 117 13.10 0.48 -17.96
CA THR A 117 13.31 -0.96 -17.78
C THR A 117 12.02 -1.77 -17.87
N GLY A 118 10.90 -1.10 -18.24
CA GLY A 118 9.65 -1.77 -18.53
C GLY A 118 8.81 -2.08 -17.30
N HIS A 119 8.31 -3.30 -17.21
CA HIS A 119 7.29 -3.74 -16.25
C HIS A 119 7.82 -4.84 -15.35
N ALA A 120 7.42 -4.81 -14.08
CA ALA A 120 7.63 -5.90 -13.13
C ALA A 120 6.45 -6.02 -12.17
N ASP A 121 6.14 -7.26 -11.81
CA ASP A 121 5.12 -7.60 -10.83
C ASP A 121 5.77 -8.25 -9.62
N GLN A 122 5.25 -7.94 -8.46
CA GLN A 122 5.65 -8.51 -7.18
C GLN A 122 4.42 -9.06 -6.47
N LEU A 123 4.52 -10.27 -5.97
CA LEU A 123 3.55 -10.88 -5.07
C LEU A 123 4.23 -11.14 -3.74
N ASN A 124 3.81 -10.45 -2.70
CA ASN A 124 4.22 -10.68 -1.32
C ASN A 124 3.10 -11.44 -0.60
N ILE A 125 3.42 -12.58 -0.03
CA ILE A 125 2.51 -13.42 0.77
C ILE A 125 3.08 -13.54 2.17
N ARG A 126 2.28 -13.23 3.17
CA ARG A 126 2.64 -13.37 4.58
C ARG A 126 1.66 -14.33 5.26
N LYS A 127 2.23 -15.26 6.01
CA LYS A 127 1.46 -16.18 6.85
C LYS A 127 2.02 -16.16 8.26
N LYS A 128 1.16 -16.03 9.25
CA LYS A 128 1.52 -16.05 10.66
C LYS A 128 0.91 -17.27 11.34
N TYR A 129 1.76 -18.03 11.97
CA TYR A 129 1.41 -19.11 12.90
C TYR A 129 1.63 -18.63 14.33
N GLU A 130 1.31 -19.45 15.33
CA GLU A 130 1.46 -19.05 16.74
C GLU A 130 2.88 -18.58 17.10
N THR A 131 3.88 -19.32 16.65
CA THR A 131 5.29 -19.05 16.96
C THR A 131 6.13 -18.68 15.74
N THR A 132 5.59 -18.83 14.54
CA THR A 132 6.34 -18.70 13.28
C THR A 132 5.65 -17.74 12.34
N SER A 133 6.41 -16.85 11.73
CA SER A 133 5.96 -16.02 10.60
C SER A 133 6.70 -16.43 9.34
N LEU A 134 5.95 -16.58 8.26
CA LEU A 134 6.45 -16.88 6.92
C LEU A 134 6.16 -15.70 6.00
N GLU A 135 7.16 -15.27 5.26
CA GLU A 135 7.02 -14.27 4.22
C GLU A 135 7.65 -14.78 2.93
N THR A 136 6.89 -14.71 1.84
CA THR A 136 7.34 -15.11 0.52
C THR A 136 7.14 -13.96 -0.45
N ASN A 137 8.18 -13.57 -1.15
CA ASN A 137 8.14 -12.59 -2.22
C ASN A 137 8.46 -13.27 -3.55
N ILE A 138 7.57 -13.15 -4.50
CA ILE A 138 7.72 -13.66 -5.87
C ILE A 138 7.79 -12.45 -6.79
N PHE A 139 8.77 -12.43 -7.67
CA PHE A 139 9.00 -11.34 -8.61
C PHE A 139 9.01 -11.88 -10.03
N LYS A 140 8.33 -11.19 -10.92
CA LYS A 140 8.38 -11.44 -12.35
C LYS A 140 8.47 -10.10 -13.07
N GLY A 141 9.35 -9.98 -14.03
CA GLY A 141 9.49 -8.75 -14.77
C GLY A 141 10.16 -8.93 -16.12
N ASN A 142 10.19 -7.84 -16.88
CA ASN A 142 10.85 -7.79 -18.16
C ASN A 142 11.99 -6.77 -18.05
N LEU A 143 13.20 -7.18 -18.36
CA LEU A 143 14.34 -6.29 -18.52
C LEU A 143 14.35 -5.81 -19.98
N ASP A 144 13.72 -4.67 -20.24
CA ASP A 144 13.86 -3.99 -21.52
C ASP A 144 15.28 -3.41 -21.63
N THR A 145 16.19 -4.22 -22.13
CA THR A 145 17.47 -3.76 -22.62
C THR A 145 17.33 -3.72 -24.13
N ASN A 146 17.14 -2.60 -24.75
CA ASN A 146 17.21 -2.25 -26.20
C ASN A 146 17.45 -3.40 -27.23
N LYS A 147 17.02 -4.61 -26.94
CA LYS A 147 17.09 -5.81 -27.76
C LYS A 147 15.70 -6.42 -27.88
N SER A 148 15.39 -6.83 -29.06
CA SER A 148 14.09 -7.30 -29.58
C SER A 148 13.46 -8.52 -28.91
N GLU A 149 13.99 -9.03 -27.82
CA GLU A 149 13.41 -10.02 -26.92
C GLU A 149 13.72 -9.61 -25.48
N GLY A 150 12.71 -9.08 -24.78
CA GLY A 150 12.82 -8.77 -23.37
C GLY A 150 13.01 -10.06 -22.57
N ASP A 151 14.15 -10.21 -21.90
CA ASP A 151 14.37 -11.34 -21.01
C ASP A 151 13.38 -11.30 -19.86
N ASN A 152 12.47 -12.26 -19.84
CA ASN A 152 11.62 -12.48 -18.67
C ASN A 152 12.50 -12.93 -17.51
N VAL A 153 12.44 -12.20 -16.42
CA VAL A 153 13.21 -12.48 -15.20
C VAL A 153 12.27 -12.87 -14.09
N PHE A 154 12.66 -13.88 -13.35
CA PHE A 154 11.91 -14.40 -12.21
C PHE A 154 12.81 -14.45 -10.98
N GLY A 155 12.22 -14.20 -9.81
CA GLY A 155 12.91 -14.31 -8.54
C GLY A 155 11.97 -14.64 -7.40
N VAL A 156 12.50 -15.30 -6.37
CA VAL A 156 11.76 -15.66 -5.15
C VAL A 156 12.63 -15.38 -3.94
N ASN A 157 12.08 -14.71 -2.95
CA ASN A 157 12.64 -14.60 -1.61
C ASN A 157 11.70 -15.27 -0.62
N LEU A 158 12.24 -16.13 0.22
CA LEU A 158 11.55 -16.78 1.32
C LEU A 158 12.22 -16.36 2.62
N SER A 159 11.42 -15.94 3.60
CA SER A 159 11.87 -15.67 4.97
C SER A 159 10.93 -16.35 5.95
N ALA A 160 11.48 -17.11 6.88
CA ALA A 160 10.76 -17.73 7.97
C ALA A 160 11.40 -17.34 9.29
N THR A 161 10.63 -16.74 10.19
CA THR A 161 11.09 -16.38 11.54
C THR A 161 10.25 -17.12 12.57
N SER A 162 10.90 -17.84 13.46
CA SER A 162 10.25 -18.62 14.52
C SER A 162 10.78 -18.22 15.89
N ASN A 163 9.86 -17.95 16.82
CA ASN A 163 10.15 -17.74 18.22
C ASN A 163 10.12 -19.09 18.95
N LEU A 164 11.28 -19.56 19.33
CA LEU A 164 11.45 -20.82 20.04
C LEU A 164 11.29 -20.61 21.55
N ARG A 165 11.11 -21.70 22.28
CA ARG A 165 11.10 -21.66 23.76
C ARG A 165 12.42 -21.08 24.31
N ASN A 166 12.37 -20.49 25.50
CA ASN A 166 13.49 -19.89 26.20
C ASN A 166 14.12 -18.65 25.52
N GLY A 167 13.34 -17.90 24.74
CA GLY A 167 13.80 -16.63 24.14
C GLY A 167 14.70 -16.78 22.91
N TRP A 168 14.84 -17.97 22.37
CA TRP A 168 15.57 -18.19 21.12
C TRP A 168 14.72 -17.80 19.92
N ASN A 169 15.32 -17.08 18.98
CA ASN A 169 14.72 -16.74 17.69
C ASN A 169 15.53 -17.42 16.58
N MET A 170 14.85 -18.08 15.68
CA MET A 170 15.43 -18.69 14.48
C MET A 170 14.91 -17.97 13.25
N THR A 171 15.80 -17.53 12.36
CA THR A 171 15.44 -16.97 11.06
C THR A 171 16.09 -17.79 9.97
N LEU A 172 15.29 -18.20 8.99
CA LEU A 172 15.72 -18.88 7.77
C LEU A 172 15.38 -17.98 6.59
N GLU A 173 16.38 -17.71 5.75
CA GLU A 173 16.21 -16.94 4.52
C GLU A 173 16.70 -17.74 3.32
N GLY A 174 15.90 -17.73 2.25
CA GLY A 174 16.26 -18.31 0.96
C GLY A 174 15.97 -17.30 -0.16
N LYS A 175 16.93 -17.15 -1.07
CA LYS A 175 16.79 -16.23 -2.22
C LYS A 175 17.20 -16.95 -3.49
N TYR A 176 16.37 -16.80 -4.51
CA TYR A 176 16.65 -17.25 -5.86
C TYR A 176 16.29 -16.15 -6.86
N ALA A 177 17.12 -15.93 -7.85
CA ALA A 177 16.83 -15.06 -8.98
C ALA A 177 17.58 -15.53 -10.23
N ASP A 178 16.92 -15.49 -11.38
CA ASP A 178 17.54 -15.81 -12.67
C ASP A 178 18.65 -14.82 -12.98
N GLN A 179 18.51 -13.55 -12.57
CA GLN A 179 19.49 -12.49 -12.74
C GLN A 179 19.59 -11.63 -11.47
N GLU A 180 20.77 -11.56 -10.87
CA GLU A 180 21.01 -10.74 -9.67
C GLU A 180 20.76 -9.24 -9.89
N THR A 181 21.03 -8.74 -11.09
CA THR A 181 20.83 -7.32 -11.45
C THR A 181 19.36 -6.91 -11.39
N PHE A 182 18.42 -7.84 -11.61
CA PHE A 182 16.98 -7.59 -11.56
C PHE A 182 16.55 -7.17 -10.16
N MET A 183 16.91 -7.94 -9.14
CA MET A 183 16.54 -7.68 -7.74
C MET A 183 17.02 -6.28 -7.30
N ARG A 184 18.26 -5.96 -7.62
CA ARG A 184 18.86 -4.65 -7.28
C ARG A 184 18.19 -3.48 -8.00
N ARG A 185 17.78 -3.68 -9.26
CA ARG A 185 17.21 -2.62 -10.10
C ARG A 185 15.80 -2.21 -9.65
N TYR A 186 14.98 -3.15 -9.25
CA TYR A 186 13.63 -2.89 -8.77
C TYR A 186 13.56 -2.61 -7.27
N GLY A 187 14.68 -2.76 -6.54
CA GLY A 187 14.78 -2.50 -5.10
C GLY A 187 14.06 -3.56 -4.28
N PHE A 188 14.27 -4.82 -4.66
CA PHE A 188 13.74 -6.00 -3.96
C PHE A 188 14.79 -6.62 -3.04
#